data_5cdb6f9484840db5e41e518fea5b9f05
#
_entry.id   5cdb6f9484840db5e41e518fea5b9f05
#
_cell.length_a   1.000
_cell.length_b   1.000
_cell.length_c   1.000
_cell.angle_alpha   90.00
_cell.angle_beta   90.00
_cell.angle_gamma   90.00
#
_symmetry.space_group_name_H-M   'P 1'
#
loop_
_entity.id
_entity.type
_entity.pdbx_description
1 polymer ?
#
loop_
_entity_poly.entity_id
_entity_poly.type
_entity_poly.pdbx_seq_one_letter_code
_entity_poly.pdbx_strand_id
1 'polypeptide(L)'
;PLGSFTRVVEADARLDELAALRGTGSARMRLQKLSELIALCTPTERDFAFRLLTGELRQGALAGVMIDAIAGAAEVPVASVRRAAMYAEHLGAVAAAALAGGEPALARFRLQLLSPIAPMLAQTADDVAEALQQLGTPVNLDWKMDGARIQVHKAAQEIHIYTRTGNDVTPAVPEIVEAVRELPTRSFVLDGEAIAMTSAGRPHPFQVTMRRFGRKL
;
A
#
# COMPACT_ATOMS: atom_id res chain seq x y z
N PRO A 1 32.79 -10.30 23.90
CA PRO A 1 31.54 -9.60 24.17
C PRO A 1 30.78 -9.59 22.87
N LEU A 2 29.75 -10.41 22.83
CA LEU A 2 28.83 -10.45 21.70
C LEU A 2 28.13 -9.08 21.67
N GLY A 3 28.33 -8.32 20.59
CA GLY A 3 27.67 -7.04 20.39
C GLY A 3 26.17 -7.23 20.47
N SER A 4 25.52 -6.47 21.32
CA SER A 4 24.07 -6.36 21.30
C SER A 4 23.69 -5.29 20.30
N PHE A 5 22.69 -5.53 19.48
CA PHE A 5 21.98 -4.46 18.78
C PHE A 5 21.42 -3.53 19.85
N THR A 6 22.03 -2.40 20.01
CA THR A 6 21.65 -1.49 21.07
C THR A 6 20.37 -0.74 20.75
N ARG A 7 19.95 -0.65 19.47
CA ARG A 7 18.73 0.08 19.07
C ARG A 7 18.14 -0.45 17.77
N VAL A 8 16.81 -0.61 17.73
CA VAL A 8 16.03 -0.92 16.52
C VAL A 8 16.31 0.13 15.41
N VAL A 9 16.49 1.41 15.78
CA VAL A 9 16.81 2.50 14.87
C VAL A 9 18.12 2.30 14.10
N GLU A 10 19.15 1.69 14.73
CA GLU A 10 20.42 1.39 14.06
C GLU A 10 20.28 0.25 13.05
N ALA A 11 19.48 -0.76 13.39
CA ALA A 11 19.18 -1.86 12.46
C ALA A 11 18.40 -1.35 11.25
N ASP A 12 17.40 -0.51 11.48
CA ASP A 12 16.58 0.12 10.46
C ASP A 12 17.43 0.95 9.50
N ALA A 13 18.28 1.84 10.00
CA ALA A 13 19.18 2.64 9.19
C ALA A 13 20.13 1.78 8.31
N ARG A 14 20.63 0.67 8.83
CA ARG A 14 21.48 -0.26 8.05
C ARG A 14 20.68 -0.99 6.95
N LEU A 15 19.42 -1.32 7.22
CA LEU A 15 18.53 -1.91 6.22
C LEU A 15 18.20 -0.90 5.12
N ASP A 16 18.00 0.38 5.46
CA ASP A 16 17.82 1.46 4.48
C ASP A 16 19.06 1.65 3.61
N GLU A 17 20.27 1.61 4.19
CA GLU A 17 21.51 1.64 3.42
C GLU A 17 21.60 0.45 2.43
N LEU A 18 21.20 -0.75 2.86
CA LEU A 18 21.13 -1.94 1.99
C LEU A 18 20.13 -1.77 0.85
N ALA A 19 18.97 -1.22 1.15
CA ALA A 19 17.92 -0.96 0.19
C ALA A 19 18.29 0.12 -0.85
N ALA A 20 19.11 1.10 -0.45
CA ALA A 20 19.56 2.19 -1.32
C ALA A 20 20.64 1.77 -2.33
N LEU A 21 21.35 0.65 -2.13
CA LEU A 21 22.42 0.21 -3.02
C LEU A 21 21.87 -0.13 -4.43
N ARG A 22 22.43 0.52 -5.46
CA ARG A 22 22.07 0.34 -6.88
C ARG A 22 23.35 0.28 -7.74
N GLY A 23 23.22 -0.26 -8.95
CA GLY A 23 24.26 -0.24 -9.97
C GLY A 23 25.27 -1.39 -9.88
N THR A 24 26.34 -1.27 -10.67
CA THR A 24 27.39 -2.29 -10.79
C THR A 24 28.13 -2.47 -9.46
N GLY A 25 28.30 -3.71 -9.03
CA GLY A 25 28.95 -4.03 -7.74
C GLY A 25 28.03 -3.99 -6.51
N SER A 26 26.76 -3.56 -6.65
CA SER A 26 25.81 -3.47 -5.54
C SER A 26 25.57 -4.82 -4.84
N ALA A 27 25.62 -5.93 -5.57
CA ALA A 27 25.47 -7.27 -5.00
C ALA A 27 26.57 -7.59 -3.98
N ARG A 28 27.83 -7.30 -4.32
CA ARG A 28 28.97 -7.50 -3.41
C ARG A 28 28.87 -6.60 -2.17
N MET A 29 28.52 -5.34 -2.39
CA MET A 29 28.34 -4.36 -1.29
C MET A 29 27.20 -4.74 -0.37
N ARG A 30 26.08 -5.23 -0.92
CA ARG A 30 24.95 -5.72 -0.12
C ARG A 30 25.37 -6.92 0.74
N LEU A 31 26.08 -7.90 0.16
CA LEU A 31 26.56 -9.06 0.91
C LEU A 31 27.50 -8.64 2.05
N GLN A 32 28.42 -7.71 1.80
CA GLN A 32 29.33 -7.20 2.80
C GLN A 32 28.56 -6.50 3.93
N LYS A 33 27.70 -5.53 3.63
CA LYS A 33 26.91 -4.80 4.64
C LYS A 33 25.95 -5.70 5.41
N LEU A 34 25.38 -6.70 4.73
CA LEU A 34 24.56 -7.72 5.41
C LEU A 34 25.39 -8.57 6.37
N SER A 35 26.58 -8.97 5.98
CA SER A 35 27.50 -9.73 6.85
C SER A 35 27.90 -8.90 8.08
N GLU A 36 28.19 -7.60 7.90
CA GLU A 36 28.48 -6.67 8.99
C GLU A 36 27.29 -6.54 9.95
N LEU A 37 26.06 -6.40 9.41
CA LEU A 37 24.83 -6.35 10.19
C LEU A 37 24.64 -7.63 11.04
N ILE A 38 24.75 -8.79 10.39
CA ILE A 38 24.56 -10.10 11.03
C ILE A 38 25.66 -10.39 12.08
N ALA A 39 26.88 -9.90 11.89
CA ALA A 39 27.96 -10.05 12.85
C ALA A 39 27.72 -9.30 14.17
N LEU A 40 26.92 -8.24 14.15
CA LEU A 40 26.51 -7.47 15.33
C LEU A 40 25.36 -8.12 16.10
N CYS A 41 24.63 -9.05 15.49
CA CYS A 41 23.46 -9.69 16.07
C CYS A 41 23.82 -10.79 17.06
N THR A 42 23.09 -10.87 18.16
CA THR A 42 23.02 -12.07 19.00
C THR A 42 22.42 -13.23 18.21
N PRO A 43 22.54 -14.49 18.66
CA PRO A 43 21.93 -15.64 17.97
C PRO A 43 20.43 -15.48 17.73
N THR A 44 19.68 -14.94 18.69
CA THR A 44 18.23 -14.71 18.59
C THR A 44 17.90 -13.59 17.61
N GLU A 45 18.64 -12.49 17.65
CA GLU A 45 18.46 -11.37 16.70
C GLU A 45 18.84 -11.79 15.28
N ARG A 46 19.81 -12.66 15.10
CA ARG A 46 20.22 -13.22 13.82
C ARG A 46 19.12 -14.06 13.18
N ASP A 47 18.47 -14.93 13.96
CA ASP A 47 17.31 -15.71 13.50
C ASP A 47 16.16 -14.79 13.09
N PHE A 48 15.86 -13.78 13.91
CA PHE A 48 14.84 -12.77 13.60
C PHE A 48 15.18 -12.00 12.31
N ALA A 49 16.41 -11.48 12.19
CA ALA A 49 16.85 -10.73 11.02
C ALA A 49 16.79 -11.59 9.74
N PHE A 50 17.14 -12.86 9.83
CA PHE A 50 17.05 -13.80 8.73
C PHE A 50 15.60 -13.99 8.27
N ARG A 51 14.67 -14.23 9.20
CA ARG A 51 13.23 -14.38 8.90
C ARG A 51 12.62 -13.09 8.33
N LEU A 52 13.06 -11.93 8.82
CA LEU A 52 12.64 -10.62 8.29
C LEU A 52 13.06 -10.46 6.84
N LEU A 53 14.31 -10.75 6.51
CA LEU A 53 14.89 -10.61 5.18
C LEU A 53 14.34 -11.63 4.17
N THR A 54 13.99 -12.84 4.63
CA THR A 54 13.39 -13.89 3.77
C THR A 54 11.87 -13.79 3.67
N GLY A 55 11.23 -12.88 4.41
CA GLY A 55 9.77 -12.78 4.44
C GLY A 55 9.08 -13.88 5.25
N GLU A 56 9.82 -14.58 6.12
CA GLU A 56 9.31 -15.69 6.92
C GLU A 56 8.82 -15.29 8.32
N LEU A 57 8.69 -13.98 8.58
CA LEU A 57 8.07 -13.50 9.80
C LEU A 57 6.55 -13.78 9.78
N ARG A 58 6.17 -14.90 10.39
CA ARG A 58 4.76 -15.30 10.52
C ARG A 58 4.17 -14.79 11.84
N GLN A 59 4.16 -13.49 12.02
CA GLN A 59 3.73 -12.87 13.28
C GLN A 59 2.22 -12.75 13.43
N GLY A 60 1.42 -12.92 12.35
CA GLY A 60 -0.04 -12.80 12.38
C GLY A 60 -0.59 -11.39 12.61
N ALA A 61 0.24 -10.40 12.89
CA ALA A 61 -0.19 -9.02 13.09
C ALA A 61 -0.47 -8.34 11.75
N LEU A 62 -1.68 -8.55 11.23
CA LEU A 62 -2.18 -7.86 10.06
C LEU A 62 -2.43 -6.37 10.35
N ALA A 63 -2.55 -5.56 9.29
CA ALA A 63 -2.77 -4.11 9.41
C ALA A 63 -3.96 -3.75 10.33
N GLY A 64 -5.04 -4.53 10.29
CA GLY A 64 -6.21 -4.33 11.17
C GLY A 64 -5.86 -4.43 12.65
N VAL A 65 -5.12 -5.48 13.05
CA VAL A 65 -4.68 -5.67 14.44
C VAL A 65 -3.78 -4.51 14.90
N MET A 66 -2.90 -4.05 14.02
CA MET A 66 -2.03 -2.89 14.31
C MET A 66 -2.82 -1.60 14.46
N ILE A 67 -3.86 -1.38 13.66
CA ILE A 67 -4.75 -0.22 13.77
C ILE A 67 -5.45 -0.23 15.14
N ASP A 68 -6.00 -1.37 15.56
CA ASP A 68 -6.67 -1.52 16.84
C ASP A 68 -5.68 -1.31 18.01
N ALA A 69 -4.45 -1.84 17.89
CA ALA A 69 -3.41 -1.65 18.91
C ALA A 69 -2.96 -0.18 19.02
N ILE A 70 -2.79 0.53 17.90
CA ILE A 70 -2.46 1.96 17.88
C ILE A 70 -3.59 2.77 18.55
N ALA A 71 -4.84 2.47 18.21
CA ALA A 71 -5.98 3.15 18.78
C ALA A 71 -6.06 2.98 20.30
N GLY A 72 -5.87 1.75 20.78
CA GLY A 72 -5.85 1.44 22.20
C GLY A 72 -4.68 2.09 22.94
N ALA A 73 -3.48 2.06 22.36
CA ALA A 73 -2.29 2.65 22.99
C ALA A 73 -2.32 4.18 23.05
N ALA A 74 -2.93 4.83 22.06
CA ALA A 74 -3.07 6.28 21.99
C ALA A 74 -4.39 6.81 22.59
N GLU A 75 -5.27 5.91 23.06
CA GLU A 75 -6.60 6.24 23.60
C GLU A 75 -7.45 7.09 22.62
N VAL A 76 -7.40 6.75 21.32
CA VAL A 76 -8.12 7.45 20.25
C VAL A 76 -9.12 6.51 19.57
N PRO A 77 -10.18 7.04 18.91
CA PRO A 77 -11.13 6.21 18.18
C PRO A 77 -10.45 5.38 17.07
N VAL A 78 -10.75 4.08 16.99
CA VAL A 78 -10.24 3.18 15.93
C VAL A 78 -10.58 3.71 14.54
N ALA A 79 -11.75 4.31 14.36
CA ALA A 79 -12.18 4.90 13.09
C ALA A 79 -11.23 6.03 12.63
N SER A 80 -10.71 6.84 13.56
CA SER A 80 -9.78 7.92 13.27
C SER A 80 -8.41 7.39 12.84
N VAL A 81 -7.92 6.33 13.51
CA VAL A 81 -6.67 5.64 13.11
C VAL A 81 -6.84 4.97 11.75
N ARG A 82 -7.95 4.28 11.52
CA ARG A 82 -8.25 3.60 10.24
C ARG A 82 -8.31 4.59 9.08
N ARG A 83 -8.97 5.74 9.28
CA ARG A 83 -9.03 6.82 8.29
C ARG A 83 -7.63 7.39 8.01
N ALA A 84 -6.83 7.67 9.02
CA ALA A 84 -5.46 8.15 8.86
C ALA A 84 -4.59 7.15 8.09
N ALA A 85 -4.72 5.85 8.39
CA ALA A 85 -3.97 4.78 7.74
C ALA A 85 -4.26 4.65 6.24
N MET A 86 -5.45 5.08 5.77
CA MET A 86 -5.77 5.09 4.33
C MET A 86 -4.91 6.08 3.55
N TYR A 87 -4.50 7.18 4.18
CA TYR A 87 -3.78 8.28 3.53
C TYR A 87 -2.30 8.34 3.91
N ALA A 88 -1.86 7.50 4.84
CA ALA A 88 -0.48 7.46 5.29
C ALA A 88 0.34 6.50 4.42
N GLU A 89 1.58 6.84 4.19
CA GLU A 89 2.54 5.99 3.50
C GLU A 89 2.78 4.66 4.25
N HIS A 90 2.81 4.72 5.60
CA HIS A 90 2.95 3.54 6.44
C HIS A 90 2.34 3.76 7.84
N LEU A 91 1.94 2.66 8.49
CA LEU A 91 1.30 2.70 9.82
C LEU A 91 2.18 3.29 10.92
N GLY A 92 3.49 3.23 10.80
CA GLY A 92 4.42 3.83 11.76
C GLY A 92 4.25 5.34 11.90
N ALA A 93 4.01 6.05 10.79
CA ALA A 93 3.73 7.49 10.82
C ALA A 93 2.41 7.82 11.54
N VAL A 94 1.39 6.97 11.36
CA VAL A 94 0.10 7.08 12.05
C VAL A 94 0.26 6.84 13.54
N ALA A 95 1.00 5.78 13.92
CA ALA A 95 1.28 5.46 15.32
C ALA A 95 2.02 6.60 16.02
N ALA A 96 3.08 7.12 15.42
CA ALA A 96 3.83 8.25 15.95
C ALA A 96 2.95 9.48 16.15
N ALA A 97 2.08 9.80 15.20
CA ALA A 97 1.16 10.92 15.30
C ALA A 97 0.12 10.72 16.40
N ALA A 98 -0.50 9.53 16.45
CA ALA A 98 -1.51 9.21 17.46
C ALA A 98 -0.94 9.28 18.87
N LEU A 99 0.22 8.67 19.12
CA LEU A 99 0.87 8.65 20.43
C LEU A 99 1.38 10.02 20.88
N ALA A 100 1.84 10.88 19.95
CA ALA A 100 2.38 12.19 20.28
C ALA A 100 1.31 13.27 20.45
N GLY A 101 0.20 13.21 19.70
CA GLY A 101 -0.77 14.31 19.63
C GLY A 101 -2.23 13.88 19.59
N GLY A 102 -2.51 12.59 19.82
CA GLY A 102 -3.86 12.05 19.86
C GLY A 102 -4.64 12.20 18.55
N GLU A 103 -5.97 12.22 18.66
CA GLU A 103 -6.85 12.34 17.50
C GLU A 103 -6.62 13.61 16.65
N PRO A 104 -6.36 14.81 17.20
CA PRO A 104 -6.07 16.01 16.41
C PRO A 104 -4.88 15.85 15.48
N ALA A 105 -3.83 15.12 15.90
CA ALA A 105 -2.66 14.87 15.06
C ALA A 105 -2.95 13.92 13.90
N LEU A 106 -3.96 13.08 13.99
CA LEU A 106 -4.42 12.20 12.92
C LEU A 106 -5.13 12.96 11.79
N ALA A 107 -5.69 14.15 12.05
CA ALA A 107 -6.37 14.97 11.06
C ALA A 107 -5.45 15.47 9.92
N ARG A 108 -4.12 15.42 10.11
CA ARG A 108 -3.15 15.75 9.07
C ARG A 108 -3.12 14.74 7.91
N PHE A 109 -3.47 13.47 8.20
CA PHE A 109 -3.57 12.43 7.18
C PHE A 109 -4.88 12.60 6.42
N ARG A 110 -4.77 13.06 5.20
CA ARG A 110 -5.90 13.34 4.30
C ARG A 110 -5.49 13.10 2.87
N LEU A 111 -6.49 13.04 2.00
CA LEU A 111 -6.29 12.88 0.58
C LEU A 111 -5.28 13.90 0.04
N GLN A 112 -4.28 13.40 -0.63
CA GLN A 112 -3.27 14.18 -1.36
C GLN A 112 -3.25 13.71 -2.81
N LEU A 113 -3.22 14.66 -3.74
CA LEU A 113 -3.05 14.34 -5.15
C LEU A 113 -1.68 13.70 -5.36
N LEU A 114 -1.62 12.75 -6.28
CA LEU A 114 -0.39 12.04 -6.66
C LEU A 114 0.20 11.16 -5.55
N SER A 115 -0.56 10.92 -4.48
CA SER A 115 -0.22 9.97 -3.41
C SER A 115 -1.29 8.88 -3.35
N PRO A 116 -0.95 7.59 -3.53
CA PRO A 116 -1.93 6.52 -3.56
C PRO A 116 -2.63 6.35 -2.21
N ILE A 117 -3.92 6.00 -2.27
CA ILE A 117 -4.76 5.78 -1.09
C ILE A 117 -4.95 4.28 -0.91
N ALA A 118 -4.82 3.79 0.33
CA ALA A 118 -5.14 2.40 0.62
C ALA A 118 -6.65 2.16 0.40
N PRO A 119 -7.04 1.25 -0.51
CA PRO A 119 -8.44 1.03 -0.82
C PRO A 119 -9.16 0.34 0.32
N MET A 120 -10.40 0.75 0.60
CA MET A 120 -11.28 -0.02 1.45
C MET A 120 -11.67 -1.33 0.77
N LEU A 121 -11.80 -2.39 1.57
CA LEU A 121 -12.34 -3.67 1.13
C LEU A 121 -13.82 -3.73 1.48
N ALA A 122 -14.63 -4.27 0.57
CA ALA A 122 -16.01 -4.59 0.85
C ALA A 122 -16.10 -5.75 1.85
N GLN A 123 -17.11 -5.73 2.69
CA GLN A 123 -17.49 -6.89 3.49
C GLN A 123 -18.21 -7.89 2.60
N THR A 124 -18.12 -9.17 2.97
CA THR A 124 -18.86 -10.23 2.31
C THR A 124 -20.18 -10.46 3.02
N ALA A 125 -21.20 -10.86 2.27
CA ALA A 125 -22.45 -11.39 2.78
C ALA A 125 -22.70 -12.75 2.12
N ASP A 126 -23.40 -13.65 2.79
CA ASP A 126 -23.66 -15.01 2.28
C ASP A 126 -24.68 -14.97 1.14
N ASP A 127 -25.61 -14.02 1.19
CA ASP A 127 -26.61 -13.81 0.13
C ASP A 127 -27.06 -12.34 0.02
N VAL A 128 -27.94 -12.07 -0.94
CA VAL A 128 -28.48 -10.73 -1.20
C VAL A 128 -29.37 -10.25 -0.06
N ALA A 129 -30.12 -11.14 0.59
CA ALA A 129 -31.01 -10.75 1.68
C ALA A 129 -30.21 -10.26 2.90
N GLU A 130 -29.14 -10.98 3.25
CA GLU A 130 -28.21 -10.55 4.30
C GLU A 130 -27.54 -9.22 3.96
N ALA A 131 -27.04 -9.07 2.70
CA ALA A 131 -26.44 -7.83 2.26
C ALA A 131 -27.38 -6.62 2.41
N LEU A 132 -28.66 -6.78 1.98
CA LEU A 132 -29.67 -5.72 2.14
C LEU A 132 -29.98 -5.43 3.60
N GLN A 133 -30.01 -6.44 4.45
CA GLN A 133 -30.22 -6.26 5.89
C GLN A 133 -29.06 -5.46 6.54
N GLN A 134 -27.83 -5.75 6.15
CA GLN A 134 -26.63 -5.06 6.68
C GLN A 134 -26.51 -3.62 6.17
N LEU A 135 -26.77 -3.39 4.90
CA LEU A 135 -26.59 -2.09 4.25
C LEU A 135 -27.78 -1.14 4.47
N GLY A 136 -28.97 -1.68 4.70
CA GLY A 136 -30.21 -0.89 4.71
C GLY A 136 -30.66 -0.54 3.28
N THR A 137 -31.70 0.31 3.20
CA THR A 137 -32.25 0.78 1.90
C THR A 137 -32.30 2.32 1.88
N PRO A 138 -32.05 2.99 0.75
CA PRO A 138 -31.77 2.45 -0.58
C PRO A 138 -30.33 1.96 -0.73
N VAL A 139 -30.08 0.98 -1.61
CA VAL A 139 -28.74 0.48 -1.99
C VAL A 139 -28.46 0.74 -3.45
N ASN A 140 -27.16 0.91 -3.77
CA ASN A 140 -26.68 0.92 -5.15
C ASN A 140 -26.29 -0.52 -5.55
N LEU A 141 -26.72 -0.94 -6.74
CA LEU A 141 -26.31 -2.19 -7.35
C LEU A 141 -25.34 -1.85 -8.48
N ASP A 142 -24.22 -2.53 -8.52
CA ASP A 142 -23.20 -2.32 -9.53
C ASP A 142 -22.67 -3.64 -10.08
N TRP A 143 -22.13 -3.60 -11.30
CA TRP A 143 -21.49 -4.75 -11.91
C TRP A 143 -20.12 -4.98 -11.30
N LYS A 144 -19.87 -6.19 -10.84
CA LYS A 144 -18.51 -6.58 -10.46
C LYS A 144 -17.69 -6.87 -11.72
N MET A 145 -17.00 -5.86 -12.18
CA MET A 145 -16.08 -5.98 -13.30
C MET A 145 -14.82 -6.76 -12.86
N ASP A 146 -14.31 -7.60 -13.75
CA ASP A 146 -13.12 -8.41 -13.50
C ASP A 146 -11.92 -7.86 -14.28
N GLY A 147 -11.23 -6.93 -13.69
CA GLY A 147 -10.11 -6.21 -14.27
C GLY A 147 -9.01 -5.93 -13.25
N ALA A 148 -8.19 -4.93 -13.51
CA ALA A 148 -7.20 -4.43 -12.58
C ALA A 148 -7.72 -3.16 -11.89
N ARG A 149 -7.96 -3.20 -10.58
CA ARG A 149 -8.34 -2.01 -9.83
C ARG A 149 -7.21 -0.99 -9.87
N ILE A 150 -7.52 0.21 -10.28
CA ILE A 150 -6.58 1.33 -10.39
C ILE A 150 -7.13 2.56 -9.69
N GLN A 151 -6.22 3.38 -9.20
CA GLN A 151 -6.50 4.77 -8.83
C GLN A 151 -5.84 5.68 -9.85
N VAL A 152 -6.59 6.64 -10.36
CA VAL A 152 -6.11 7.63 -11.31
C VAL A 152 -6.05 8.98 -10.60
N HIS A 153 -4.87 9.55 -10.51
CA HIS A 153 -4.64 10.87 -9.94
C HIS A 153 -4.27 11.84 -11.05
N LYS A 154 -4.96 12.97 -11.12
CA LYS A 154 -4.63 14.08 -12.02
C LYS A 154 -4.43 15.35 -11.21
N ALA A 155 -3.29 16.01 -11.42
CA ALA A 155 -2.97 17.31 -10.87
C ALA A 155 -2.48 18.22 -12.01
N ALA A 156 -3.37 19.02 -12.57
CA ALA A 156 -3.15 19.80 -13.78
C ALA A 156 -2.71 18.91 -14.97
N GLN A 157 -1.44 18.92 -15.34
CA GLN A 157 -0.88 18.12 -16.44
C GLN A 157 -0.25 16.82 -15.96
N GLU A 158 -0.01 16.68 -14.67
CA GLU A 158 0.59 15.49 -14.09
C GLU A 158 -0.48 14.43 -13.83
N ILE A 159 -0.22 13.21 -14.28
CA ILE A 159 -1.14 12.08 -14.17
C ILE A 159 -0.34 10.89 -13.65
N HIS A 160 -0.83 10.27 -12.58
CA HIS A 160 -0.32 9.01 -12.06
C HIS A 160 -1.44 7.99 -11.92
N ILE A 161 -1.12 6.75 -12.25
CA ILE A 161 -2.04 5.61 -12.16
C ILE A 161 -1.41 4.56 -11.25
N TYR A 162 -2.12 4.25 -10.16
CA TYR A 162 -1.66 3.32 -9.14
C TYR A 162 -2.50 2.05 -9.13
N THR A 163 -1.85 0.92 -8.86
CA THR A 163 -2.54 -0.35 -8.59
C THR A 163 -3.19 -0.33 -7.21
N ARG A 164 -3.99 -1.36 -6.91
CA ARG A 164 -4.56 -1.63 -5.58
C ARG A 164 -3.52 -1.62 -4.46
N THR A 165 -2.27 -1.98 -4.75
CA THR A 165 -1.16 -2.04 -3.78
C THR A 165 -0.31 -0.76 -3.74
N GLY A 166 -0.74 0.30 -4.45
CA GLY A 166 -0.05 1.59 -4.48
C GLY A 166 1.15 1.66 -5.44
N ASN A 167 1.40 0.62 -6.24
CA ASN A 167 2.48 0.66 -7.23
C ASN A 167 2.08 1.58 -8.40
N ASP A 168 2.98 2.49 -8.79
CA ASP A 168 2.82 3.33 -9.97
C ASP A 168 2.97 2.48 -11.24
N VAL A 169 1.92 2.47 -12.06
CA VAL A 169 1.85 1.76 -13.33
C VAL A 169 1.60 2.67 -14.52
N THR A 170 1.74 3.97 -14.32
CA THR A 170 1.53 5.00 -15.34
C THR A 170 2.21 4.67 -16.69
N PRO A 171 3.48 4.24 -16.72
CA PRO A 171 4.14 3.90 -17.98
C PRO A 171 3.56 2.66 -18.68
N ALA A 172 2.87 1.77 -17.93
CA ALA A 172 2.31 0.54 -18.47
C ALA A 172 0.97 0.75 -19.20
N VAL A 173 0.30 1.88 -18.97
CA VAL A 173 -1.08 2.16 -19.46
C VAL A 173 -1.20 3.54 -20.12
N PRO A 174 -0.38 3.84 -21.15
CA PRO A 174 -0.36 5.16 -21.81
C PRO A 174 -1.73 5.54 -22.40
N GLU A 175 -2.51 4.59 -22.89
CA GLU A 175 -3.85 4.81 -23.42
C GLU A 175 -4.83 5.35 -22.35
N ILE A 176 -4.70 4.95 -21.10
CA ILE A 176 -5.51 5.50 -19.99
C ILE A 176 -5.02 6.92 -19.68
N VAL A 177 -3.70 7.14 -19.68
CA VAL A 177 -3.11 8.47 -19.45
C VAL A 177 -3.62 9.48 -20.49
N GLU A 178 -3.66 9.10 -21.77
CA GLU A 178 -4.17 9.94 -22.86
C GLU A 178 -5.65 10.27 -22.66
N ALA A 179 -6.49 9.26 -22.39
CA ALA A 179 -7.92 9.48 -22.13
C ALA A 179 -8.15 10.38 -20.92
N VAL A 180 -7.38 10.20 -19.84
CA VAL A 180 -7.47 11.03 -18.62
C VAL A 180 -7.02 12.48 -18.90
N ARG A 181 -6.06 12.68 -19.79
CA ARG A 181 -5.58 14.01 -20.16
C ARG A 181 -6.68 14.85 -20.83
N GLU A 182 -7.53 14.20 -21.63
CA GLU A 182 -8.64 14.85 -22.33
C GLU A 182 -9.81 15.24 -21.42
N LEU A 183 -9.89 14.67 -20.20
CA LEU A 183 -10.94 15.05 -19.26
C LEU A 183 -10.80 16.52 -18.86
N PRO A 184 -11.90 17.32 -18.90
CA PRO A 184 -11.86 18.77 -18.71
C PRO A 184 -11.52 19.18 -17.26
N THR A 185 -11.67 18.26 -16.30
CA THR A 185 -11.40 18.52 -14.89
C THR A 185 -9.89 18.64 -14.63
N ARG A 186 -9.49 19.71 -13.99
CA ARG A 186 -8.08 20.04 -13.76
C ARG A 186 -7.40 19.12 -12.74
N SER A 187 -8.12 18.72 -11.70
CA SER A 187 -7.54 17.89 -10.61
C SER A 187 -8.60 16.97 -10.03
N PHE A 188 -8.27 15.70 -9.91
CA PHE A 188 -9.15 14.69 -9.34
C PHE A 188 -8.40 13.42 -8.91
N VAL A 189 -9.07 12.61 -8.13
CA VAL A 189 -8.74 11.21 -7.87
C VAL A 189 -9.95 10.36 -8.27
N LEU A 190 -9.73 9.34 -9.08
CA LEU A 190 -10.73 8.35 -9.45
C LEU A 190 -10.30 6.97 -8.98
N ASP A 191 -11.25 6.19 -8.51
CA ASP A 191 -11.10 4.76 -8.25
C ASP A 191 -11.91 4.02 -9.33
N GLY A 192 -11.30 3.06 -9.99
CA GLY A 192 -11.93 2.38 -11.11
C GLY A 192 -11.29 1.04 -11.43
N GLU A 193 -11.80 0.40 -12.47
CA GLU A 193 -11.33 -0.88 -12.94
C GLU A 193 -10.82 -0.78 -14.38
N ALA A 194 -9.54 -1.05 -14.60
CA ALA A 194 -8.97 -1.13 -15.94
C ALA A 194 -9.27 -2.50 -16.55
N ILE A 195 -9.87 -2.50 -17.74
CA ILE A 195 -10.31 -3.70 -18.42
C ILE A 195 -9.87 -3.63 -19.88
N ALA A 196 -9.23 -4.71 -20.38
CA ALA A 196 -8.97 -4.85 -21.80
C ALA A 196 -10.27 -5.19 -22.53
N MET A 197 -10.60 -4.40 -23.56
CA MET A 197 -11.82 -4.56 -24.34
C MET A 197 -11.52 -5.09 -25.74
N THR A 198 -12.42 -5.93 -26.28
CA THR A 198 -12.41 -6.31 -27.69
C THR A 198 -12.90 -5.15 -28.56
N SER A 199 -12.67 -5.22 -29.88
CA SER A 199 -13.20 -4.26 -30.84
C SER A 199 -14.73 -4.21 -30.87
N ALA A 200 -15.39 -5.27 -30.40
CA ALA A 200 -16.85 -5.35 -30.28
C ALA A 200 -17.39 -4.79 -28.93
N GLY A 201 -16.54 -4.16 -28.11
CA GLY A 201 -16.92 -3.60 -26.82
C GLY A 201 -17.21 -4.62 -25.73
N ARG A 202 -16.67 -5.84 -25.82
CA ARG A 202 -16.77 -6.86 -24.78
C ARG A 202 -15.46 -6.96 -23.99
N PRO A 203 -15.51 -7.20 -22.67
CA PRO A 203 -14.33 -7.46 -21.87
C PRO A 203 -13.56 -8.69 -22.37
N HIS A 204 -12.25 -8.59 -22.41
CA HIS A 204 -11.36 -9.75 -22.53
C HIS A 204 -11.29 -10.51 -21.21
N PRO A 205 -10.87 -11.78 -21.20
CA PRO A 205 -10.55 -12.49 -19.97
C PRO A 205 -9.54 -11.72 -19.11
N PHE A 206 -9.70 -11.79 -17.78
CA PHE A 206 -8.85 -11.12 -16.79
C PHE A 206 -7.34 -11.23 -17.06
N GLN A 207 -6.88 -12.42 -17.49
CA GLN A 207 -5.48 -12.68 -17.79
C GLN A 207 -4.92 -11.78 -18.91
N VAL A 208 -5.74 -11.33 -19.84
CA VAL A 208 -5.34 -10.41 -20.92
C VAL A 208 -5.06 -9.03 -20.33
N THR A 209 -5.93 -8.54 -19.47
CA THR A 209 -5.73 -7.29 -18.75
C THR A 209 -4.47 -7.36 -17.89
N MET A 210 -4.29 -8.40 -17.10
CA MET A 210 -3.16 -8.56 -16.18
C MET A 210 -1.80 -8.68 -16.88
N ARG A 211 -1.74 -9.19 -18.11
CA ARG A 211 -0.49 -9.20 -18.90
C ARG A 211 0.07 -7.79 -19.15
N ARG A 212 -0.80 -6.78 -19.18
CA ARG A 212 -0.40 -5.39 -19.36
C ARG A 212 0.30 -4.86 -18.11
N PHE A 213 -0.25 -5.14 -16.94
CA PHE A 213 0.26 -4.69 -15.65
C PHE A 213 1.49 -5.47 -15.15
N GLY A 214 1.69 -6.70 -15.62
CA GLY A 214 2.83 -7.55 -15.24
C GLY A 214 4.08 -7.36 -16.10
N ARG A 215 4.06 -6.53 -17.14
CA ARG A 215 5.25 -6.23 -17.94
C ARG A 215 6.18 -5.32 -17.13
N LYS A 216 7.37 -5.84 -16.80
CA LYS A 216 8.49 -4.97 -16.39
C LYS A 216 8.92 -4.21 -17.64
N LEU A 217 8.73 -2.90 -17.61
CA LEU A 217 9.26 -1.97 -18.64
C LEU A 217 10.74 -1.76 -18.42
#